data_d9e062f7124651192b21a6a59633eb43
#
_entry.id   d9e062f7124651192b21a6a59633eb43
#
_cell.length_a   1.000
_cell.length_b   1.000
_cell.length_c   1.000
_cell.angle_alpha   90.00
_cell.angle_beta   90.00
_cell.angle_gamma   90.00
#
_symmetry.space_group_name_H-M   'P 1'
#
loop_
_entity.id
_entity.type
_entity.pdbx_description
1 polymer ?
#
loop_
_entity_poly.entity_id
_entity_poly.type
_entity_poly.pdbx_seq_one_letter_code
_entity_poly.pdbx_strand_id
1 'polypeptide(L)'
;AKQLAAAKAVVKNLTDVETLGATSAINSDKTGTLTMNEMMVSVVFSGGSWFPVEGEGYRKSGAIRSVAGVDVPDFTRLAYGLVLASDATVSDDGAVVGDPTEAALVVLAAKLGVDAEESRRAYPRLAEVPFDSEYKFMATFHRVVLDGQERTIELVKGAPDVVLVRCSHAGGPVREAVVPIEEARATIEAANARMGEKGLRVLAFAARIIDDADLPAMADDPMALTNELTFAGLVGIIDPLRAEAKQAVATALRAGIDVRMITGDHAVTAQAIGEDLGLGPGAISGAELRAMSDDELARRLPELHVFGRVSPEDKLHLARVMQEQGLIVAMTGDAVNDAAALKQANIGVAMGSGSEVTKQAARMILTDDNFGTLVHAVELGRKIYSKIVSYVRYQMSQLLALVLLFLAATAFSINDGVAMTPLMVLFLNFFIAGFPVWAMIVDPGDPDVMDHPPRDPKVTITNRRAVSRWVLYGSVLSLAALVPLVAGPDELQVDRPSASMTMAFVVIALGTVFSGLVMRREPTSGLAPPIIP
;
A
#
# COMPACT_ATOMS: atom_id res chain seq x y z
N ALA A 1 -16.53 12.06 -1.53
CA ALA A 1 -16.79 10.91 -0.64
C ALA A 1 -17.32 9.69 -1.40
N LYS A 2 -18.43 9.79 -2.16
CA LYS A 2 -19.02 8.62 -2.85
C LYS A 2 -18.03 7.91 -3.80
N GLN A 3 -17.25 8.64 -4.58
CA GLN A 3 -16.25 8.06 -5.48
C GLN A 3 -15.12 7.37 -4.72
N LEU A 4 -14.63 7.98 -3.63
CA LEU A 4 -13.61 7.38 -2.75
C LEU A 4 -14.14 6.11 -2.08
N ALA A 5 -15.37 6.13 -1.55
CA ALA A 5 -15.98 4.95 -0.95
C ALA A 5 -16.20 3.82 -1.99
N ALA A 6 -16.60 4.16 -3.22
CA ALA A 6 -16.69 3.19 -4.32
C ALA A 6 -15.32 2.60 -4.70
N ALA A 7 -14.24 3.38 -4.53
CA ALA A 7 -12.86 2.92 -4.68
C ALA A 7 -12.30 2.27 -3.40
N LYS A 8 -13.15 1.86 -2.44
CA LYS A 8 -12.79 1.20 -1.18
C LYS A 8 -11.94 2.04 -0.22
N ALA A 9 -11.86 3.35 -0.44
CA ALA A 9 -11.21 4.31 0.45
C ALA A 9 -12.27 5.13 1.18
N VAL A 10 -12.42 4.92 2.49
CA VAL A 10 -13.39 5.66 3.32
C VAL A 10 -12.67 6.79 4.04
N VAL A 11 -13.02 8.02 3.72
CA VAL A 11 -12.46 9.24 4.33
C VAL A 11 -13.45 9.75 5.39
N LYS A 12 -12.97 10.03 6.58
CA LYS A 12 -13.81 10.50 7.71
C LYS A 12 -14.32 11.91 7.52
N ASN A 13 -13.47 12.83 7.01
CA ASN A 13 -13.83 14.22 6.78
C ASN A 13 -13.60 14.62 5.32
N LEU A 14 -14.49 15.41 4.77
CA LEU A 14 -14.35 15.89 3.37
C LEU A 14 -13.14 16.80 3.17
N THR A 15 -12.73 17.54 4.20
CA THR A 15 -11.54 18.41 4.18
C THR A 15 -10.25 17.61 3.99
N ASP A 16 -10.21 16.36 4.44
CA ASP A 16 -9.03 15.48 4.29
C ASP A 16 -8.78 15.10 2.82
N VAL A 17 -9.80 15.22 1.94
CA VAL A 17 -9.66 14.94 0.50
C VAL A 17 -8.72 15.94 -0.17
N GLU A 18 -8.74 17.21 0.24
CA GLU A 18 -7.83 18.23 -0.26
C GLU A 18 -6.38 17.92 0.18
N THR A 19 -6.19 17.57 1.45
CA THR A 19 -4.89 17.18 2.00
C THR A 19 -4.37 15.91 1.30
N LEU A 20 -5.25 14.94 1.04
CA LEU A 20 -4.92 13.72 0.30
C LEU A 20 -4.38 14.03 -1.10
N GLY A 21 -5.02 14.95 -1.82
CA GLY A 21 -4.55 15.40 -3.15
C GLY A 21 -3.20 16.15 -3.12
N ALA A 22 -2.80 16.68 -1.97
CA ALA A 22 -1.51 17.34 -1.76
C ALA A 22 -0.42 16.40 -1.23
N THR A 23 -0.71 15.11 -1.01
CA THR A 23 0.26 14.14 -0.49
C THR A 23 1.52 14.14 -1.32
N SER A 24 2.66 14.38 -0.66
CA SER A 24 3.99 14.43 -1.27
C SER A 24 4.89 13.31 -0.77
N ALA A 25 4.52 12.62 0.31
CA ALA A 25 5.24 11.48 0.83
C ALA A 25 4.27 10.43 1.41
N ILE A 26 4.58 9.17 1.19
CA ILE A 26 3.83 8.02 1.73
C ILE A 26 4.81 7.15 2.49
N ASN A 27 4.59 7.00 3.78
CA ASN A 27 5.26 6.04 4.64
C ASN A 27 4.36 4.82 4.79
N SER A 28 4.70 3.73 4.13
CA SER A 28 3.89 2.51 4.14
C SER A 28 4.46 1.46 5.09
N ASP A 29 3.64 0.92 5.95
CA ASP A 29 3.96 -0.34 6.60
C ASP A 29 4.10 -1.43 5.54
N LYS A 30 5.00 -2.39 5.75
CA LYS A 30 5.22 -3.51 4.84
C LYS A 30 4.08 -4.51 4.94
N THR A 31 3.89 -5.06 6.14
CA THR A 31 3.02 -6.22 6.40
C THR A 31 1.54 -5.84 6.24
N GLY A 32 0.81 -6.66 5.48
CA GLY A 32 -0.63 -6.44 5.26
C GLY A 32 -1.00 -5.28 4.35
N THR A 33 -0.05 -4.38 4.01
CA THR A 33 -0.26 -3.23 3.12
C THR A 33 0.40 -3.42 1.76
N LEU A 34 1.72 -3.57 1.75
CA LEU A 34 2.51 -3.85 0.54
C LEU A 34 2.57 -5.36 0.26
N THR A 35 2.47 -6.17 1.30
CA THR A 35 2.42 -7.63 1.23
C THR A 35 1.01 -8.15 1.51
N MET A 36 0.80 -9.43 1.22
CA MET A 36 -0.50 -10.08 1.40
C MET A 36 -0.83 -10.38 2.87
N ASN A 37 0.18 -10.34 3.77
CA ASN A 37 0.10 -10.85 5.14
C ASN A 37 -0.26 -12.36 5.17
N GLU A 38 0.19 -13.08 4.15
CA GLU A 38 -0.01 -14.52 3.98
C GLU A 38 1.34 -15.16 3.78
N MET A 39 1.82 -15.88 4.80
CA MET A 39 3.09 -16.57 4.70
C MET A 39 3.01 -17.72 3.70
N MET A 40 3.98 -17.83 2.78
CA MET A 40 4.07 -18.96 1.85
C MET A 40 5.49 -19.50 1.75
N VAL A 41 5.62 -20.80 1.57
CA VAL A 41 6.91 -21.38 1.19
C VAL A 41 7.17 -21.07 -0.28
N SER A 42 8.29 -20.40 -0.56
CA SER A 42 8.72 -20.06 -1.92
C SER A 42 9.77 -21.01 -2.48
N VAL A 43 10.51 -21.72 -1.60
CA VAL A 43 11.58 -22.62 -2.01
C VAL A 43 11.85 -23.68 -0.95
N VAL A 44 12.17 -24.87 -1.39
CA VAL A 44 12.71 -25.97 -0.57
C VAL A 44 14.15 -26.24 -1.01
N PHE A 45 15.06 -26.42 -0.07
CA PHE A 45 16.43 -26.88 -0.31
C PHE A 45 16.62 -28.23 0.38
N SER A 46 16.95 -29.27 -0.36
CA SER A 46 17.16 -30.61 0.15
C SER A 46 18.14 -31.39 -0.73
N GLY A 47 18.98 -32.22 -0.12
CA GLY A 47 19.95 -33.04 -0.83
C GLY A 47 20.94 -32.26 -1.69
N GLY A 48 21.21 -30.96 -1.35
CA GLY A 48 22.09 -30.09 -2.12
C GLY A 48 21.40 -29.40 -3.31
N SER A 49 20.10 -29.58 -3.51
CA SER A 49 19.35 -29.05 -4.65
C SER A 49 18.23 -28.09 -4.21
N TRP A 50 17.84 -27.20 -5.13
CA TRP A 50 16.84 -26.18 -4.92
C TRP A 50 15.53 -26.54 -5.63
N PHE A 51 14.40 -26.36 -4.99
CA PHE A 51 13.08 -26.66 -5.51
C PHE A 51 12.14 -25.47 -5.27
N PRO A 52 11.94 -24.59 -6.25
CA PRO A 52 10.96 -23.52 -6.17
C PRO A 52 9.54 -24.06 -5.99
N VAL A 53 8.75 -23.37 -5.16
CA VAL A 53 7.36 -23.72 -4.87
C VAL A 53 6.45 -22.65 -5.49
N GLU A 54 5.51 -23.07 -6.33
CA GLU A 54 4.53 -22.22 -6.95
C GLU A 54 3.26 -22.08 -6.10
N GLY A 55 2.52 -21.01 -6.36
CA GLY A 55 1.23 -20.70 -5.74
C GLY A 55 1.20 -19.34 -5.12
N GLU A 56 0.05 -18.96 -4.59
CA GLU A 56 -0.19 -17.65 -3.97
C GLU A 56 -0.78 -17.85 -2.58
N GLY A 57 -0.20 -17.18 -1.58
CA GLY A 57 -0.69 -17.16 -0.21
C GLY A 57 -1.00 -18.56 0.36
N TYR A 58 -2.16 -18.68 1.01
CA TYR A 58 -2.60 -19.94 1.63
C TYR A 58 -3.38 -20.88 0.70
N ARG A 59 -3.30 -20.67 -0.62
CA ARG A 59 -3.93 -21.58 -1.59
C ARG A 59 -3.18 -22.91 -1.64
N LYS A 60 -3.89 -24.00 -1.44
CA LYS A 60 -3.36 -25.37 -1.48
C LYS A 60 -3.00 -25.86 -2.89
N SER A 61 -3.24 -25.05 -3.93
CA SER A 61 -2.89 -25.34 -5.33
C SER A 61 -1.51 -24.77 -5.68
N GLY A 62 -0.76 -25.49 -6.49
CA GLY A 62 0.58 -25.12 -6.95
C GLY A 62 1.48 -26.34 -7.03
N ALA A 63 2.60 -26.22 -7.74
CA ALA A 63 3.55 -27.32 -7.93
C ALA A 63 4.93 -26.96 -7.37
N ILE A 64 5.69 -27.98 -7.02
CA ILE A 64 7.13 -27.84 -6.78
C ILE A 64 7.82 -28.10 -8.12
N ARG A 65 8.74 -27.20 -8.49
CA ARG A 65 9.48 -27.31 -9.76
C ARG A 65 10.89 -27.83 -9.55
N SER A 66 11.37 -28.59 -10.53
CA SER A 66 12.79 -28.90 -10.63
C SER A 66 13.61 -27.71 -11.14
N VAL A 67 14.86 -27.63 -10.74
CA VAL A 67 15.83 -26.66 -11.26
C VAL A 67 16.99 -27.43 -11.90
N ALA A 68 17.36 -27.05 -13.13
CA ALA A 68 18.59 -27.49 -13.80
C ALA A 68 18.79 -29.03 -13.92
N GLY A 69 17.76 -29.75 -14.35
CA GLY A 69 17.91 -31.18 -14.71
C GLY A 69 17.89 -32.17 -13.55
N VAL A 70 17.50 -31.69 -12.37
CA VAL A 70 17.19 -32.57 -11.21
C VAL A 70 15.69 -32.80 -11.18
N ASP A 71 15.22 -34.02 -11.29
CA ASP A 71 13.81 -34.35 -11.13
C ASP A 71 13.33 -34.00 -9.72
N VAL A 72 12.05 -33.63 -9.60
CA VAL A 72 11.44 -33.37 -8.29
C VAL A 72 11.34 -34.73 -7.56
N PRO A 73 12.02 -34.89 -6.41
CA PRO A 73 11.98 -36.12 -5.66
C PRO A 73 10.63 -36.29 -4.97
N ASP A 74 10.41 -37.48 -4.43
CA ASP A 74 9.26 -37.74 -3.57
C ASP A 74 9.45 -37.06 -2.20
N PHE A 75 8.77 -35.91 -2.02
CA PHE A 75 8.78 -35.15 -0.78
C PHE A 75 7.72 -35.62 0.25
N THR A 76 7.05 -36.75 0.04
CA THR A 76 5.96 -37.21 0.92
C THR A 76 6.41 -37.32 2.39
N ARG A 77 7.60 -37.84 2.65
CA ARG A 77 8.14 -37.92 4.02
C ARG A 77 8.38 -36.55 4.65
N LEU A 78 8.91 -35.59 3.86
CA LEU A 78 9.08 -34.23 4.32
C LEU A 78 7.71 -33.58 4.60
N ALA A 79 6.73 -33.77 3.72
CA ALA A 79 5.38 -33.23 3.88
C ALA A 79 4.71 -33.75 5.19
N TYR A 80 4.83 -35.02 5.51
CA TYR A 80 4.39 -35.55 6.81
C TYR A 80 5.12 -34.86 7.98
N GLY A 81 6.44 -34.66 7.87
CA GLY A 81 7.21 -33.94 8.88
C GLY A 81 6.71 -32.50 9.09
N LEU A 82 6.37 -31.82 8.01
CA LEU A 82 5.86 -30.44 8.06
C LEU A 82 4.53 -30.34 8.83
N VAL A 83 3.57 -31.23 8.57
CA VAL A 83 2.25 -31.19 9.20
C VAL A 83 2.22 -31.75 10.61
N LEU A 84 3.01 -32.82 10.90
CA LEU A 84 3.03 -33.44 12.21
C LEU A 84 3.76 -32.60 13.25
N ALA A 85 4.78 -31.84 12.81
CA ALA A 85 5.49 -30.86 13.65
C ALA A 85 4.88 -29.48 13.61
N SER A 86 3.60 -29.33 13.30
CA SER A 86 2.87 -28.04 13.24
C SER A 86 1.51 -28.16 13.89
N ASP A 87 1.01 -27.05 14.45
CA ASP A 87 -0.31 -26.97 15.11
C ASP A 87 -1.34 -26.17 14.29
N ALA A 88 -0.89 -25.36 13.34
CA ALA A 88 -1.77 -24.56 12.50
C ALA A 88 -2.67 -25.42 11.61
N THR A 89 -3.86 -24.91 11.33
CA THR A 89 -4.80 -25.48 10.34
C THR A 89 -5.12 -24.46 9.28
N VAL A 90 -5.34 -24.93 8.05
CA VAL A 90 -5.71 -24.10 6.91
C VAL A 90 -6.91 -24.72 6.23
N SER A 91 -8.02 -24.00 6.17
CA SER A 91 -9.24 -24.44 5.48
C SER A 91 -9.08 -24.34 3.95
N ASP A 92 -10.04 -24.88 3.21
CA ASP A 92 -9.98 -24.88 1.73
C ASP A 92 -10.20 -23.48 1.12
N ASP A 93 -10.84 -22.59 1.85
CA ASP A 93 -11.00 -21.17 1.50
C ASP A 93 -9.79 -20.29 1.92
N GLY A 94 -8.76 -20.89 2.53
CA GLY A 94 -7.53 -20.20 2.94
C GLY A 94 -7.58 -19.57 4.33
N ALA A 95 -8.64 -19.80 5.12
CA ALA A 95 -8.67 -19.30 6.49
C ALA A 95 -7.69 -20.08 7.38
N VAL A 96 -6.90 -19.35 8.17
CA VAL A 96 -5.83 -19.89 9.02
C VAL A 96 -6.23 -19.80 10.49
N VAL A 97 -5.98 -20.90 11.21
CA VAL A 97 -6.02 -20.94 12.67
C VAL A 97 -4.65 -21.41 13.16
N GLY A 98 -3.98 -20.59 13.97
CA GLY A 98 -2.63 -20.86 14.48
C GLY A 98 -1.57 -19.91 13.92
N ASP A 99 -0.30 -20.28 14.03
CA ASP A 99 0.83 -19.47 13.57
C ASP A 99 0.90 -19.40 12.04
N PRO A 100 1.05 -18.20 11.44
CA PRO A 100 1.13 -18.03 9.98
C PRO A 100 2.31 -18.77 9.33
N THR A 101 3.44 -18.91 10.04
CA THR A 101 4.60 -19.66 9.54
C THR A 101 4.29 -21.15 9.43
N GLU A 102 3.60 -21.70 10.42
CA GLU A 102 3.14 -23.10 10.39
C GLU A 102 2.06 -23.33 9.32
N ALA A 103 1.16 -22.34 9.12
CA ALA A 103 0.19 -22.40 8.04
C ALA A 103 0.85 -22.55 6.66
N ALA A 104 1.96 -21.84 6.42
CA ALA A 104 2.74 -21.99 5.20
C ALA A 104 3.27 -23.43 5.00
N LEU A 105 3.67 -24.09 6.08
CA LEU A 105 4.13 -25.49 6.05
C LEU A 105 2.99 -26.46 5.73
N VAL A 106 1.84 -26.25 6.33
CA VAL A 106 0.61 -27.03 6.07
C VAL A 106 0.18 -26.89 4.60
N VAL A 107 0.24 -25.66 4.06
CA VAL A 107 -0.06 -25.42 2.64
C VAL A 107 0.95 -26.11 1.72
N LEU A 108 2.25 -26.09 2.06
CA LEU A 108 3.26 -26.82 1.30
C LEU A 108 2.98 -28.31 1.29
N ALA A 109 2.65 -28.89 2.44
CA ALA A 109 2.31 -30.31 2.55
C ALA A 109 1.07 -30.67 1.71
N ALA A 110 0.04 -29.82 1.71
CA ALA A 110 -1.14 -30.01 0.88
C ALA A 110 -0.81 -29.97 -0.63
N LYS A 111 0.10 -29.09 -1.08
CA LYS A 111 0.62 -29.07 -2.46
C LYS A 111 1.38 -30.36 -2.82
N LEU A 112 1.94 -31.05 -1.82
CA LEU A 112 2.60 -32.35 -1.95
C LEU A 112 1.63 -33.52 -1.80
N GLY A 113 0.32 -33.25 -1.68
CA GLY A 113 -0.72 -34.27 -1.58
C GLY A 113 -0.92 -34.88 -0.18
N VAL A 114 -0.42 -34.22 0.88
CA VAL A 114 -0.57 -34.62 2.27
C VAL A 114 -1.55 -33.74 3.01
N ASP A 115 -2.65 -34.31 3.48
CA ASP A 115 -3.63 -33.62 4.33
C ASP A 115 -3.18 -33.57 5.79
N ALA A 116 -3.19 -32.40 6.39
CA ALA A 116 -2.68 -32.19 7.75
C ALA A 116 -3.56 -32.86 8.82
N GLU A 117 -4.88 -32.75 8.69
CA GLU A 117 -5.80 -33.28 9.69
C GLU A 117 -5.90 -34.79 9.65
N GLU A 118 -5.91 -35.35 8.45
CA GLU A 118 -5.87 -36.79 8.24
C GLU A 118 -4.56 -37.37 8.79
N SER A 119 -3.43 -36.71 8.50
CA SER A 119 -2.12 -37.15 8.98
C SER A 119 -2.00 -37.13 10.51
N ARG A 120 -2.48 -36.06 11.16
CA ARG A 120 -2.47 -35.94 12.63
C ARG A 120 -3.38 -36.96 13.32
N ARG A 121 -4.48 -37.34 12.68
CA ARG A 121 -5.37 -38.42 13.17
C ARG A 121 -4.74 -39.80 13.00
N ALA A 122 -4.05 -40.02 11.87
CA ALA A 122 -3.37 -41.29 11.59
C ALA A 122 -2.13 -41.48 12.47
N TYR A 123 -1.40 -40.44 12.76
CA TYR A 123 -0.15 -40.43 13.50
C TYR A 123 -0.20 -39.49 14.71
N PRO A 124 -0.95 -39.82 15.76
CA PRO A 124 -1.09 -38.93 16.92
C PRO A 124 0.26 -38.70 17.61
N ARG A 125 0.41 -37.51 18.20
CA ARG A 125 1.59 -37.10 18.94
C ARG A 125 1.71 -37.91 20.25
N LEU A 126 2.87 -38.53 20.48
CA LEU A 126 3.17 -39.30 21.69
C LEU A 126 3.81 -38.41 22.78
N ALA A 127 4.71 -37.55 22.36
CA ALA A 127 5.38 -36.54 23.20
C ALA A 127 5.73 -35.33 22.33
N GLU A 128 6.05 -34.21 22.97
CA GLU A 128 6.47 -32.99 22.29
C GLU A 128 7.42 -32.15 23.12
N VAL A 129 8.25 -31.35 22.44
CA VAL A 129 8.92 -30.18 22.93
C VAL A 129 8.25 -29.01 22.20
N PRO A 130 7.39 -28.21 22.87
CA PRO A 130 6.72 -27.08 22.24
C PRO A 130 7.73 -26.05 21.75
N PHE A 131 7.35 -25.24 20.75
CA PHE A 131 8.21 -24.15 20.31
C PHE A 131 8.41 -23.11 21.42
N ASP A 132 9.65 -22.71 21.60
CA ASP A 132 10.01 -21.60 22.45
C ASP A 132 11.06 -20.71 21.76
N SER A 133 10.94 -19.40 21.97
CA SER A 133 11.83 -18.39 21.38
C SER A 133 13.28 -18.45 21.94
N GLU A 134 13.48 -19.04 23.11
CA GLU A 134 14.80 -19.20 23.75
C GLU A 134 15.61 -20.27 23.03
N TYR A 135 15.06 -21.46 22.83
CA TYR A 135 15.74 -22.56 22.12
C TYR A 135 15.38 -22.68 20.64
N LYS A 136 14.41 -21.92 20.13
CA LYS A 136 14.08 -21.68 18.71
C LYS A 136 13.81 -22.93 17.86
N PHE A 137 13.29 -23.98 18.44
CA PHE A 137 12.84 -25.16 17.72
C PHE A 137 11.61 -25.79 18.39
N MET A 138 10.97 -26.72 17.69
CA MET A 138 9.90 -27.59 18.16
C MET A 138 10.26 -29.03 17.79
N ALA A 139 9.99 -29.99 18.66
CA ALA A 139 10.11 -31.41 18.37
C ALA A 139 8.81 -32.12 18.69
N THR A 140 8.43 -33.08 17.87
CA THR A 140 7.25 -33.92 18.06
C THR A 140 7.59 -35.39 17.82
N PHE A 141 6.99 -36.30 18.58
CA PHE A 141 7.26 -37.74 18.56
C PHE A 141 6.00 -38.46 18.12
N HIS A 142 6.16 -39.36 17.13
CA HIS A 142 5.04 -40.06 16.51
C HIS A 142 5.36 -41.55 16.27
N ARG A 143 4.33 -42.39 16.36
CA ARG A 143 4.46 -43.79 15.92
C ARG A 143 4.03 -43.90 14.47
N VAL A 144 4.90 -44.40 13.64
CA VAL A 144 4.69 -44.52 12.18
C VAL A 144 5.07 -45.95 11.72
N VAL A 145 4.57 -46.34 10.55
CA VAL A 145 5.00 -47.57 9.89
C VAL A 145 6.02 -47.20 8.81
N LEU A 146 7.26 -47.60 9.00
CA LEU A 146 8.35 -47.46 8.04
C LEU A 146 8.79 -48.85 7.56
N ASP A 147 8.78 -49.05 6.26
CA ASP A 147 9.18 -50.31 5.62
C ASP A 147 8.49 -51.57 6.23
N GLY A 148 7.20 -51.38 6.60
CA GLY A 148 6.36 -52.44 7.19
C GLY A 148 6.62 -52.72 8.69
N GLN A 149 7.44 -51.92 9.35
CA GLN A 149 7.71 -52.01 10.79
C GLN A 149 7.20 -50.76 11.52
N GLU A 150 6.60 -50.97 12.68
CA GLU A 150 6.28 -49.85 13.58
C GLU A 150 7.58 -49.25 14.15
N ARG A 151 7.72 -47.95 14.04
CA ARG A 151 8.85 -47.17 14.56
C ARG A 151 8.34 -45.91 15.23
N THR A 152 9.03 -45.48 16.28
CA THR A 152 8.84 -44.15 16.83
C THR A 152 9.81 -43.19 16.14
N ILE A 153 9.30 -42.08 15.63
CA ILE A 153 10.12 -41.03 15.00
C ILE A 153 10.02 -39.74 15.78
N GLU A 154 11.11 -39.01 15.81
CA GLU A 154 11.17 -37.64 16.22
C GLU A 154 11.25 -36.76 14.98
N LEU A 155 10.44 -35.69 14.95
CA LEU A 155 10.39 -34.67 13.90
C LEU A 155 10.72 -33.33 14.52
N VAL A 156 11.72 -32.66 13.99
CA VAL A 156 12.21 -31.38 14.51
C VAL A 156 12.13 -30.31 13.42
N LYS A 157 11.58 -29.14 13.78
CA LYS A 157 11.66 -27.95 12.97
C LYS A 157 12.17 -26.78 13.80
N GLY A 158 12.93 -25.89 13.21
CA GLY A 158 13.44 -24.71 13.93
C GLY A 158 14.40 -23.87 13.14
N ALA A 159 15.05 -22.93 13.84
CA ALA A 159 16.07 -22.10 13.25
C ALA A 159 17.25 -22.94 12.75
N PRO A 160 17.77 -22.67 11.53
CA PRO A 160 18.81 -23.50 10.92
C PRO A 160 20.06 -23.65 11.78
N ASP A 161 20.52 -22.58 12.41
CA ASP A 161 21.67 -22.55 13.30
C ASP A 161 21.51 -23.49 14.50
N VAL A 162 20.31 -23.58 15.03
CA VAL A 162 19.99 -24.39 16.21
C VAL A 162 19.78 -25.88 15.85
N VAL A 163 19.08 -26.14 14.74
CA VAL A 163 18.80 -27.51 14.29
C VAL A 163 20.07 -28.18 13.77
N LEU A 164 20.92 -27.46 12.99
CA LEU A 164 22.17 -28.04 12.45
C LEU A 164 23.17 -28.50 13.51
N VAL A 165 23.26 -27.83 14.65
CA VAL A 165 24.11 -28.22 15.76
C VAL A 165 23.67 -29.56 16.36
N ARG A 166 22.39 -29.92 16.26
CA ARG A 166 21.79 -31.14 16.76
C ARG A 166 21.82 -32.28 15.75
N CYS A 167 22.28 -32.01 14.52
CA CYS A 167 22.36 -33.02 13.47
C CYS A 167 23.73 -33.71 13.45
N SER A 168 23.73 -35.03 13.37
CA SER A 168 24.93 -35.85 13.12
C SER A 168 25.05 -36.23 11.64
N HIS A 169 23.94 -36.25 10.91
CA HIS A 169 23.90 -36.66 9.52
C HIS A 169 23.03 -35.68 8.69
N ALA A 170 23.21 -35.72 7.39
CA ALA A 170 22.33 -35.09 6.41
C ALA A 170 21.85 -36.13 5.41
N GLY A 171 20.55 -36.10 5.13
CA GLY A 171 19.88 -36.96 4.17
C GLY A 171 18.75 -36.18 3.50
N GLY A 172 17.85 -36.89 2.86
CA GLY A 172 16.65 -36.30 2.28
C GLY A 172 16.18 -37.01 1.04
N PRO A 173 15.04 -36.63 0.48
CA PRO A 173 14.42 -37.35 -0.64
C PRO A 173 15.27 -37.35 -1.93
N VAL A 174 16.25 -36.43 -2.04
CA VAL A 174 17.15 -36.35 -3.21
C VAL A 174 18.37 -37.29 -3.07
N ARG A 175 18.73 -37.67 -1.85
CA ARG A 175 19.86 -38.55 -1.58
C ARG A 175 19.37 -39.81 -0.90
N GLU A 176 19.51 -40.94 -1.57
CA GLU A 176 19.25 -42.28 -0.97
C GLU A 176 20.25 -42.60 0.17
N ALA A 177 21.46 -41.98 0.11
CA ALA A 177 22.49 -42.19 1.12
C ALA A 177 22.53 -41.04 2.12
N VAL A 178 22.42 -41.37 3.40
CA VAL A 178 22.69 -40.46 4.52
C VAL A 178 24.21 -40.24 4.63
N VAL A 179 24.65 -38.96 4.70
CA VAL A 179 26.08 -38.61 4.84
C VAL A 179 26.32 -37.93 6.19
N PRO A 180 27.54 -37.96 6.74
CA PRO A 180 27.89 -37.17 7.91
C PRO A 180 27.57 -35.67 7.70
N ILE A 181 27.05 -35.01 8.72
CA ILE A 181 26.62 -33.61 8.62
C ILE A 181 27.77 -32.68 8.18
N GLU A 182 28.98 -32.99 8.59
CA GLU A 182 30.18 -32.19 8.27
C GLU A 182 30.46 -32.11 6.76
N GLU A 183 30.10 -33.13 6.00
CA GLU A 183 30.22 -33.12 4.53
C GLU A 183 29.19 -32.19 3.85
N ALA A 184 28.04 -31.98 4.47
CA ALA A 184 26.95 -31.17 3.93
C ALA A 184 26.84 -29.78 4.56
N ARG A 185 27.42 -29.57 5.73
CA ARG A 185 27.28 -28.38 6.56
C ARG A 185 27.52 -27.06 5.77
N ALA A 186 28.68 -26.97 5.12
CA ALA A 186 29.03 -25.75 4.38
C ALA A 186 28.02 -25.42 3.26
N THR A 187 27.48 -26.45 2.59
CA THR A 187 26.48 -26.28 1.53
C THR A 187 25.13 -25.84 2.10
N ILE A 188 24.73 -26.39 3.27
CA ILE A 188 23.49 -26.02 3.95
C ILE A 188 23.57 -24.60 4.49
N GLU A 189 24.69 -24.23 5.11
CA GLU A 189 24.90 -22.86 5.63
C GLU A 189 24.93 -21.82 4.51
N ALA A 190 25.55 -22.13 3.37
CA ALA A 190 25.52 -21.28 2.19
C ALA A 190 24.11 -21.11 1.62
N ALA A 191 23.30 -22.20 1.61
CA ALA A 191 21.91 -22.14 1.20
C ALA A 191 21.07 -21.30 2.15
N ASN A 192 21.26 -21.44 3.46
CA ASN A 192 20.60 -20.63 4.47
C ASN A 192 20.93 -19.14 4.30
N ALA A 193 22.21 -18.80 4.14
CA ALA A 193 22.66 -17.42 3.90
C ALA A 193 22.02 -16.83 2.65
N ARG A 194 22.00 -17.58 1.53
CA ARG A 194 21.38 -17.16 0.27
C ARG A 194 19.88 -16.95 0.37
N MET A 195 19.16 -17.76 1.18
CA MET A 195 17.75 -17.54 1.48
C MET A 195 17.55 -16.26 2.29
N GLY A 196 18.40 -16.04 3.31
CA GLY A 196 18.38 -14.83 4.15
C GLY A 196 18.63 -13.56 3.34
N GLU A 197 19.59 -13.56 2.40
CA GLU A 197 19.85 -12.44 1.48
C GLU A 197 18.64 -12.09 0.62
N LYS A 198 17.80 -13.07 0.30
CA LYS A 198 16.53 -12.86 -0.42
C LYS A 198 15.36 -12.47 0.48
N GLY A 199 15.60 -12.23 1.76
CA GLY A 199 14.55 -11.85 2.70
C GLY A 199 13.64 -12.99 3.14
N LEU A 200 14.03 -14.25 2.93
CA LEU A 200 13.22 -15.39 3.34
C LEU A 200 13.41 -15.69 4.83
N ARG A 201 12.34 -16.01 5.52
CA ARG A 201 12.40 -16.68 6.81
C ARG A 201 12.73 -18.15 6.57
N VAL A 202 13.83 -18.63 7.13
CA VAL A 202 14.31 -20.00 6.89
C VAL A 202 14.00 -20.88 8.09
N LEU A 203 13.40 -22.04 7.83
CA LEU A 203 13.26 -23.12 8.80
C LEU A 203 14.01 -24.37 8.33
N ALA A 204 14.73 -24.98 9.24
CA ALA A 204 15.35 -26.29 9.04
C ALA A 204 14.44 -27.40 9.55
N PHE A 205 14.48 -28.54 8.87
CA PHE A 205 13.80 -29.77 9.24
C PHE A 205 14.80 -30.87 9.41
N ALA A 206 14.63 -31.64 10.48
CA ALA A 206 15.41 -32.84 10.79
C ALA A 206 14.53 -33.90 11.42
N ALA A 207 14.96 -35.14 11.34
CA ALA A 207 14.24 -36.28 11.91
C ALA A 207 15.22 -37.32 12.45
N ARG A 208 14.71 -38.13 13.34
CA ARG A 208 15.45 -39.31 13.86
C ARG A 208 14.46 -40.43 14.18
N ILE A 209 14.91 -41.67 14.01
CA ILE A 209 14.21 -42.85 14.54
C ILE A 209 14.64 -43.02 16.00
N ILE A 210 13.68 -43.13 16.89
CA ILE A 210 13.92 -43.36 18.32
C ILE A 210 14.03 -44.87 18.55
N ASP A 211 15.10 -45.28 19.18
CA ASP A 211 15.32 -46.66 19.56
C ASP A 211 14.41 -47.06 20.74
N ASP A 212 14.03 -48.34 20.82
CA ASP A 212 13.16 -48.85 21.89
C ASP A 212 13.75 -48.59 23.29
N ALA A 213 15.08 -48.52 23.40
CA ALA A 213 15.78 -48.21 24.65
C ALA A 213 15.57 -46.77 25.12
N ASP A 214 15.28 -45.83 24.20
CA ASP A 214 15.10 -44.40 24.47
C ASP A 214 13.63 -44.03 24.75
N LEU A 215 12.67 -44.96 24.55
CA LEU A 215 11.25 -44.69 24.77
C LEU A 215 10.90 -44.21 26.20
N PRO A 216 11.52 -44.78 27.28
CA PRO A 216 11.29 -44.25 28.63
C PRO A 216 11.77 -42.80 28.79
N ALA A 217 12.95 -42.46 28.24
CA ALA A 217 13.51 -41.11 28.29
C ALA A 217 12.65 -40.12 27.51
N MET A 218 12.02 -40.52 26.40
CA MET A 218 11.06 -39.73 25.64
C MET A 218 9.86 -39.30 26.49
N ALA A 219 9.38 -40.17 27.37
CA ALA A 219 8.25 -39.88 28.25
C ALA A 219 8.62 -38.93 29.41
N ASP A 220 9.87 -39.03 29.92
CA ASP A 220 10.34 -38.29 31.08
C ASP A 220 10.93 -36.90 30.70
N ASP A 221 11.79 -36.87 29.68
CA ASP A 221 12.45 -35.62 29.17
C ASP A 221 12.68 -35.71 27.66
N PRO A 222 11.68 -35.37 26.84
CA PRO A 222 11.80 -35.43 25.38
C PRO A 222 12.87 -34.46 24.84
N MET A 223 13.19 -33.35 25.55
CA MET A 223 14.22 -32.41 25.15
C MET A 223 15.62 -33.01 25.13
N ALA A 224 15.93 -33.88 26.08
CA ALA A 224 17.23 -34.57 26.16
C ALA A 224 17.51 -35.45 24.95
N LEU A 225 16.45 -35.94 24.27
CA LEU A 225 16.56 -36.81 23.09
C LEU A 225 16.80 -36.02 21.79
N THR A 226 16.57 -34.72 21.76
CA THR A 226 16.66 -33.91 20.54
C THR A 226 18.11 -33.64 20.13
N ASN A 227 18.80 -34.73 19.78
CA ASN A 227 20.20 -34.76 19.32
C ASN A 227 20.38 -35.88 18.30
N GLU A 228 21.55 -35.97 17.66
CA GLU A 228 21.89 -36.97 16.65
C GLU A 228 20.86 -37.08 15.50
N LEU A 229 20.29 -35.94 15.15
CA LEU A 229 19.28 -35.86 14.11
C LEU A 229 19.88 -36.03 12.71
N THR A 230 19.05 -36.47 11.78
CA THR A 230 19.34 -36.40 10.34
C THR A 230 18.66 -35.16 9.73
N PHE A 231 19.45 -34.23 9.22
CA PHE A 231 18.95 -33.06 8.52
C PHE A 231 18.22 -33.47 7.24
N ALA A 232 17.00 -32.98 7.02
CA ALA A 232 16.15 -33.29 5.87
C ALA A 232 16.09 -32.15 4.82
N GLY A 233 16.13 -30.90 5.25
CA GLY A 233 16.06 -29.78 4.33
C GLY A 233 15.84 -28.43 5.02
N LEU A 234 15.91 -27.38 4.19
CA LEU A 234 15.50 -26.01 4.53
C LEU A 234 14.25 -25.64 3.75
N VAL A 235 13.38 -24.86 4.36
CA VAL A 235 12.26 -24.21 3.70
C VAL A 235 12.40 -22.71 3.85
N GLY A 236 12.34 -22.00 2.72
CA GLY A 236 12.32 -20.54 2.67
C GLY A 236 10.89 -20.01 2.57
N ILE A 237 10.49 -19.24 3.56
CA ILE A 237 9.13 -18.72 3.73
C ILE A 237 9.16 -17.20 3.51
N ILE A 238 8.19 -16.68 2.79
CA ILE A 238 8.05 -15.25 2.50
C ILE A 238 6.59 -14.82 2.69
N ASP A 239 6.40 -13.57 3.08
CA ASP A 239 5.14 -12.85 2.92
C ASP A 239 5.20 -12.14 1.55
N PRO A 240 4.48 -12.64 0.52
CA PRO A 240 4.64 -12.17 -0.85
C PRO A 240 4.10 -10.74 -1.00
N LEU A 241 4.73 -9.98 -1.89
CA LEU A 241 4.23 -8.69 -2.31
C LEU A 241 2.88 -8.86 -3.03
N ARG A 242 1.96 -7.91 -2.79
CA ARG A 242 0.75 -7.82 -3.60
C ARG A 242 1.12 -7.50 -5.04
N ALA A 243 0.48 -8.16 -6.00
CA ALA A 243 0.76 -7.97 -7.42
C ALA A 243 0.62 -6.48 -7.85
N GLU A 244 -0.35 -5.78 -7.27
CA GLU A 244 -0.65 -4.38 -7.56
C GLU A 244 0.32 -3.40 -6.87
N ALA A 245 1.00 -3.81 -5.79
CA ALA A 245 1.84 -2.91 -4.99
C ALA A 245 2.99 -2.31 -5.81
N LYS A 246 3.65 -3.11 -6.62
CA LYS A 246 4.76 -2.67 -7.48
C LYS A 246 4.31 -1.61 -8.50
N GLN A 247 3.16 -1.84 -9.14
CA GLN A 247 2.60 -0.88 -10.10
C GLN A 247 2.15 0.41 -9.39
N ALA A 248 1.54 0.29 -8.21
CA ALA A 248 1.09 1.43 -7.42
C ALA A 248 2.28 2.28 -6.94
N VAL A 249 3.36 1.65 -6.46
CA VAL A 249 4.61 2.34 -6.10
C VAL A 249 5.19 3.08 -7.30
N ALA A 250 5.30 2.43 -8.46
CA ALA A 250 5.78 3.07 -9.68
C ALA A 250 4.92 4.27 -10.09
N THR A 251 3.59 4.18 -9.94
CA THR A 251 2.66 5.28 -10.21
C THR A 251 2.86 6.43 -9.23
N ALA A 252 3.02 6.14 -7.93
CA ALA A 252 3.26 7.16 -6.91
C ALA A 252 4.60 7.90 -7.16
N LEU A 253 5.67 7.17 -7.45
CA LEU A 253 7.00 7.74 -7.76
C LEU A 253 6.95 8.63 -9.02
N ARG A 254 6.27 8.19 -10.09
CA ARG A 254 6.06 8.99 -11.30
C ARG A 254 5.27 10.26 -11.01
N ALA A 255 4.32 10.19 -10.09
CA ALA A 255 3.56 11.35 -9.61
C ALA A 255 4.35 12.29 -8.69
N GLY A 256 5.65 12.07 -8.51
CA GLY A 256 6.51 12.85 -7.63
C GLY A 256 6.22 12.65 -6.14
N ILE A 257 5.59 11.54 -5.77
CA ILE A 257 5.33 11.18 -4.38
C ILE A 257 6.47 10.30 -3.89
N ASP A 258 7.06 10.69 -2.79
CA ASP A 258 8.15 9.97 -2.14
C ASP A 258 7.60 8.79 -1.34
N VAL A 259 7.90 7.57 -1.77
CA VAL A 259 7.39 6.36 -1.12
C VAL A 259 8.48 5.72 -0.27
N ARG A 260 8.17 5.45 0.99
CA ARG A 260 9.04 4.78 1.95
C ARG A 260 8.36 3.56 2.54
N MET A 261 9.13 2.50 2.68
CA MET A 261 8.71 1.29 3.39
C MET A 261 9.25 1.30 4.81
N ILE A 262 8.36 1.09 5.77
CA ILE A 262 8.66 1.02 7.20
C ILE A 262 8.29 -0.38 7.68
N THR A 263 9.20 -1.07 8.40
CA THR A 263 8.95 -2.45 8.81
C THR A 263 9.68 -2.81 10.10
N GLY A 264 9.14 -3.80 10.82
CA GLY A 264 9.83 -4.47 11.93
C GLY A 264 10.92 -5.44 11.48
N ASP A 265 11.02 -5.76 10.17
CA ASP A 265 12.05 -6.65 9.62
C ASP A 265 13.44 -6.03 9.70
N HIS A 266 14.45 -6.90 9.61
CA HIS A 266 15.85 -6.43 9.53
C HIS A 266 16.07 -5.56 8.28
N ALA A 267 16.87 -4.50 8.40
CA ALA A 267 17.10 -3.53 7.32
C ALA A 267 17.59 -4.19 6.00
N VAL A 268 18.44 -5.20 6.08
CA VAL A 268 18.95 -5.94 4.90
C VAL A 268 17.81 -6.69 4.18
N THR A 269 16.97 -7.39 4.94
CA THR A 269 15.78 -8.08 4.41
C THR A 269 14.79 -7.10 3.79
N ALA A 270 14.55 -6.00 4.50
CA ALA A 270 13.66 -4.93 4.05
C ALA A 270 14.19 -4.26 2.77
N GLN A 271 15.51 -4.07 2.63
CA GLN A 271 16.13 -3.52 1.43
C GLN A 271 15.84 -4.37 0.20
N ALA A 272 15.99 -5.69 0.29
CA ALA A 272 15.72 -6.60 -0.84
C ALA A 272 14.25 -6.50 -1.31
N ILE A 273 13.30 -6.37 -0.38
CA ILE A 273 11.88 -6.17 -0.68
C ILE A 273 11.65 -4.78 -1.28
N GLY A 274 12.30 -3.74 -0.74
CA GLY A 274 12.23 -2.37 -1.25
C GLY A 274 12.75 -2.26 -2.69
N GLU A 275 13.84 -2.95 -3.01
CA GLU A 275 14.37 -3.01 -4.38
C GLU A 275 13.41 -3.72 -5.35
N ASP A 276 12.78 -4.81 -4.92
CA ASP A 276 11.78 -5.49 -5.75
C ASP A 276 10.52 -4.62 -5.97
N LEU A 277 10.16 -3.78 -5.00
CA LEU A 277 9.10 -2.77 -5.15
C LEU A 277 9.50 -1.59 -6.05
N GLY A 278 10.79 -1.42 -6.34
CA GLY A 278 11.30 -0.30 -7.11
C GLY A 278 11.55 0.98 -6.31
N LEU A 279 11.69 0.88 -4.97
CA LEU A 279 11.97 2.03 -4.10
C LEU A 279 13.44 2.53 -4.22
N GLY A 280 14.32 1.71 -4.78
CA GLY A 280 15.76 2.02 -4.87
C GLY A 280 16.54 1.69 -3.60
N PRO A 281 17.86 1.98 -3.60
CA PRO A 281 18.73 1.76 -2.46
C PRO A 281 18.46 2.78 -1.36
N GLY A 282 18.98 2.53 -0.17
CA GLY A 282 18.90 3.44 0.98
C GLY A 282 18.06 2.89 2.12
N ALA A 283 18.53 1.80 2.73
CA ALA A 283 17.97 1.21 3.93
C ALA A 283 18.76 1.60 5.17
N ILE A 284 18.06 1.90 6.25
CA ILE A 284 18.65 2.08 7.58
C ILE A 284 17.84 1.32 8.63
N SER A 285 18.48 1.00 9.73
CA SER A 285 17.84 0.44 10.92
C SER A 285 17.25 1.53 11.83
N GLY A 286 16.27 1.16 12.68
CA GLY A 286 15.76 2.05 13.71
C GLY A 286 16.85 2.53 14.70
N ALA A 287 17.91 1.71 14.92
CA ALA A 287 19.05 2.12 15.74
C ALA A 287 19.85 3.25 15.08
N GLU A 288 20.12 3.16 13.77
CA GLU A 288 20.78 4.22 13.01
C GLU A 288 19.90 5.46 12.93
N LEU A 289 18.58 5.30 12.74
CA LEU A 289 17.61 6.40 12.74
C LEU A 289 17.67 7.19 14.06
N ARG A 290 17.66 6.50 15.21
CA ARG A 290 17.73 7.13 16.54
C ARG A 290 19.08 7.78 16.84
N ALA A 291 20.16 7.35 16.18
CA ALA A 291 21.49 7.94 16.33
C ALA A 291 21.67 9.25 15.56
N MET A 292 20.81 9.55 14.58
CA MET A 292 20.84 10.79 13.80
C MET A 292 20.15 11.94 14.52
N SER A 293 20.65 13.16 14.32
CA SER A 293 19.91 14.37 14.66
C SER A 293 18.78 14.62 13.65
N ASP A 294 17.77 15.42 14.03
CA ASP A 294 16.64 15.79 13.14
C ASP A 294 17.17 16.49 11.86
N ASP A 295 18.19 17.35 11.98
CA ASP A 295 18.82 18.02 10.83
C ASP A 295 19.58 17.05 9.91
N GLU A 296 20.22 16.04 10.47
CA GLU A 296 20.91 15.02 9.69
C GLU A 296 19.90 14.12 8.98
N LEU A 297 18.88 13.67 9.68
CA LEU A 297 17.80 12.90 9.11
C LEU A 297 17.13 13.67 7.96
N ALA A 298 16.78 14.94 8.16
CA ALA A 298 16.16 15.79 7.14
C ALA A 298 17.02 15.89 5.86
N ARG A 299 18.35 16.03 6.00
CA ARG A 299 19.24 16.05 4.83
C ARG A 299 19.32 14.72 4.09
N ARG A 300 19.27 13.59 4.82
CA ARG A 300 19.38 12.24 4.26
C ARG A 300 18.06 11.67 3.76
N LEU A 301 16.92 12.22 4.15
CA LEU A 301 15.59 11.74 3.75
C LEU A 301 15.44 11.45 2.25
N PRO A 302 15.98 12.29 1.31
CA PRO A 302 15.86 11.98 -0.12
C PRO A 302 16.59 10.71 -0.58
N GLU A 303 17.52 10.19 0.22
CA GLU A 303 18.32 9.00 -0.06
C GLU A 303 17.80 7.76 0.70
N LEU A 304 16.85 7.94 1.63
CA LEU A 304 16.37 6.89 2.53
C LEU A 304 14.96 6.45 2.15
N HIS A 305 14.85 5.22 1.68
CA HIS A 305 13.57 4.67 1.20
C HIS A 305 13.07 3.48 2.03
N VAL A 306 13.93 2.87 2.86
CA VAL A 306 13.58 1.69 3.64
C VAL A 306 14.05 1.86 5.09
N PHE A 307 13.14 1.62 6.03
CA PHE A 307 13.40 1.72 7.47
C PHE A 307 13.08 0.37 8.12
N GLY A 308 14.12 -0.36 8.56
CA GLY A 308 13.99 -1.67 9.19
C GLY A 308 14.12 -1.61 10.72
N ARG A 309 13.50 -2.53 11.43
CA ARG A 309 13.50 -2.61 12.91
C ARG A 309 13.13 -1.30 13.59
N VAL A 310 12.13 -0.61 13.06
CA VAL A 310 11.63 0.63 13.64
C VAL A 310 10.61 0.38 14.74
N SER A 311 10.70 1.17 15.80
CA SER A 311 9.69 1.19 16.87
C SER A 311 8.51 2.11 16.50
N PRO A 312 7.39 2.06 17.22
CA PRO A 312 6.29 3.00 17.03
C PRO A 312 6.72 4.46 17.23
N GLU A 313 7.65 4.73 18.15
CA GLU A 313 8.21 6.05 18.40
C GLU A 313 9.04 6.53 17.20
N ASP A 314 9.77 5.63 16.54
CA ASP A 314 10.55 5.94 15.34
C ASP A 314 9.62 6.35 14.19
N LYS A 315 8.46 5.66 14.02
CA LYS A 315 7.44 5.99 13.03
C LYS A 315 6.88 7.40 13.26
N LEU A 316 6.59 7.73 14.53
CA LEU A 316 6.10 9.05 14.94
C LEU A 316 7.16 10.14 14.66
N HIS A 317 8.41 9.89 15.04
CA HIS A 317 9.53 10.80 14.85
C HIS A 317 9.76 11.08 13.35
N LEU A 318 9.79 10.05 12.52
CA LEU A 318 9.94 10.17 11.08
C LEU A 318 8.85 11.05 10.47
N ALA A 319 7.58 10.82 10.83
CA ALA A 319 6.46 11.62 10.34
C ALA A 319 6.62 13.10 10.71
N ARG A 320 7.03 13.40 11.94
CA ARG A 320 7.24 14.76 12.43
C ARG A 320 8.36 15.47 11.65
N VAL A 321 9.54 14.85 11.53
CA VAL A 321 10.67 15.45 10.79
C VAL A 321 10.30 15.73 9.34
N MET A 322 9.59 14.82 8.68
CA MET A 322 9.13 15.02 7.30
C MET A 322 8.15 16.20 7.19
N GLN A 323 7.23 16.35 8.14
CA GLN A 323 6.29 17.48 8.18
C GLN A 323 6.99 18.81 8.41
N GLU A 324 8.03 18.85 9.23
CA GLU A 324 8.87 20.04 9.47
C GLU A 324 9.62 20.47 8.20
N GLN A 325 9.93 19.53 7.30
CA GLN A 325 10.45 19.84 5.96
C GLN A 325 9.36 20.33 4.97
N GLY A 326 8.12 20.43 5.41
CA GLY A 326 6.99 20.88 4.60
C GLY A 326 6.36 19.80 3.73
N LEU A 327 6.67 18.54 3.96
CA LEU A 327 6.04 17.43 3.26
C LEU A 327 4.63 17.17 3.82
N ILE A 328 3.72 16.81 2.92
CA ILE A 328 2.40 16.30 3.28
C ILE A 328 2.49 14.78 3.35
N VAL A 329 2.53 14.26 4.56
CA VAL A 329 2.81 12.85 4.85
C VAL A 329 1.52 12.07 4.98
N ALA A 330 1.36 11.03 4.16
CA ALA A 330 0.45 9.92 4.40
C ALA A 330 1.20 8.78 5.10
N MET A 331 0.59 8.15 6.08
CA MET A 331 1.18 7.04 6.81
C MET A 331 0.17 5.91 6.97
N THR A 332 0.55 4.68 6.60
CA THR A 332 -0.29 3.50 6.78
C THR A 332 0.07 2.74 8.06
N GLY A 333 -0.90 2.03 8.61
CA GLY A 333 -0.70 1.13 9.75
C GLY A 333 -1.96 0.31 10.04
N ASP A 334 -1.79 -0.82 10.74
CA ASP A 334 -2.85 -1.75 11.09
C ASP A 334 -2.87 -2.10 12.58
N ALA A 335 -1.74 -2.01 13.26
CA ALA A 335 -1.59 -2.38 14.66
C ALA A 335 -1.92 -1.22 15.62
N VAL A 336 -2.31 -1.54 16.85
CA VAL A 336 -2.58 -0.55 17.92
C VAL A 336 -1.41 0.42 18.11
N ASN A 337 -0.19 -0.07 17.96
CA ASN A 337 1.05 0.69 18.13
C ASN A 337 1.24 1.77 17.07
N ASP A 338 0.56 1.69 15.92
CA ASP A 338 0.66 2.68 14.85
C ASP A 338 -0.22 3.90 15.09
N ALA A 339 -1.18 3.83 16.00
CA ALA A 339 -2.19 4.86 16.21
C ALA A 339 -1.61 6.27 16.44
N ALA A 340 -0.52 6.38 17.21
CA ALA A 340 0.14 7.66 17.47
C ALA A 340 0.74 8.27 16.19
N ALA A 341 1.43 7.46 15.37
CA ALA A 341 2.03 7.89 14.11
C ALA A 341 0.97 8.25 13.05
N LEU A 342 -0.13 7.48 12.98
CA LEU A 342 -1.26 7.78 12.10
C LEU A 342 -1.95 9.11 12.48
N LYS A 343 -2.10 9.37 13.78
CA LYS A 343 -2.67 10.63 14.27
C LYS A 343 -1.76 11.82 13.98
N GLN A 344 -0.43 11.64 14.04
CA GLN A 344 0.56 12.67 13.71
C GLN A 344 0.57 13.00 12.23
N ALA A 345 0.51 12.01 11.35
CA ALA A 345 0.57 12.20 9.91
C ALA A 345 -0.55 13.14 9.40
N ASN A 346 -0.31 13.85 8.30
CA ASN A 346 -1.33 14.69 7.65
C ASN A 346 -2.53 13.84 7.22
N ILE A 347 -2.24 12.64 6.70
CA ILE A 347 -3.24 11.62 6.38
C ILE A 347 -2.82 10.29 7.04
N GLY A 348 -3.36 9.98 8.18
CA GLY A 348 -3.29 8.64 8.76
C GLY A 348 -4.23 7.70 8.03
N VAL A 349 -3.73 6.55 7.60
CA VAL A 349 -4.44 5.55 6.80
C VAL A 349 -4.44 4.23 7.55
N ALA A 350 -5.61 3.77 7.96
CA ALA A 350 -5.77 2.46 8.60
C ALA A 350 -6.19 1.40 7.58
N MET A 351 -5.73 0.18 7.80
CA MET A 351 -6.22 -0.98 7.07
C MET A 351 -7.62 -1.39 7.58
N GLY A 352 -8.45 -1.92 6.70
CA GLY A 352 -9.79 -2.43 7.03
C GLY A 352 -9.75 -3.59 8.02
N SER A 353 -8.74 -4.46 7.90
CA SER A 353 -8.44 -5.56 8.84
C SER A 353 -7.76 -5.07 10.13
N GLY A 354 -7.28 -3.83 10.18
CA GLY A 354 -6.56 -3.26 11.31
C GLY A 354 -7.40 -3.11 12.58
N SER A 355 -6.72 -2.81 13.69
CA SER A 355 -7.36 -2.64 15.00
C SER A 355 -8.34 -1.46 15.01
N GLU A 356 -9.38 -1.54 15.85
CA GLU A 356 -10.33 -0.43 16.00
C GLU A 356 -9.66 0.85 16.52
N VAL A 357 -8.62 0.73 17.34
CA VAL A 357 -7.83 1.86 17.84
C VAL A 357 -7.14 2.58 16.67
N THR A 358 -6.53 1.81 15.78
CA THR A 358 -5.86 2.33 14.57
C THR A 358 -6.86 2.99 13.63
N LYS A 359 -8.00 2.32 13.39
CA LYS A 359 -9.09 2.90 12.60
C LYS A 359 -9.61 4.21 13.19
N GLN A 360 -9.76 4.30 14.53
CA GLN A 360 -10.20 5.55 15.18
C GLN A 360 -9.18 6.67 15.04
N ALA A 361 -7.88 6.38 15.13
CA ALA A 361 -6.81 7.36 14.98
C ALA A 361 -6.64 7.86 13.54
N ALA A 362 -6.95 7.03 12.56
CA ALA A 362 -6.78 7.33 11.14
C ALA A 362 -7.80 8.34 10.62
N ARG A 363 -7.45 9.06 9.54
CA ARG A 363 -8.34 9.95 8.77
C ARG A 363 -8.97 9.22 7.58
N MET A 364 -8.34 8.15 7.11
CA MET A 364 -8.83 7.32 6.02
C MET A 364 -8.71 5.84 6.38
N ILE A 365 -9.64 5.02 5.87
CA ILE A 365 -9.63 3.57 6.03
C ILE A 365 -9.67 2.93 4.64
N LEU A 366 -8.74 2.00 4.37
CA LEU A 366 -8.71 1.18 3.16
C LEU A 366 -9.42 -0.14 3.48
N THR A 367 -10.61 -0.32 2.92
CA THR A 367 -11.44 -1.51 3.26
C THR A 367 -10.95 -2.81 2.59
N ASP A 368 -10.00 -2.71 1.68
CA ASP A 368 -9.38 -3.83 0.96
C ASP A 368 -7.90 -4.04 1.32
N ASP A 369 -7.38 -3.31 2.29
CA ASP A 369 -6.00 -3.36 2.75
C ASP A 369 -4.95 -3.15 1.64
N ASN A 370 -5.31 -2.45 0.56
CA ASN A 370 -4.50 -2.38 -0.65
C ASN A 370 -3.81 -1.01 -0.80
N PHE A 371 -2.48 -1.01 -0.89
CA PHE A 371 -1.69 0.19 -1.16
C PHE A 371 -2.07 0.88 -2.47
N GLY A 372 -2.46 0.11 -3.51
CA GLY A 372 -2.94 0.65 -4.77
C GLY A 372 -4.18 1.52 -4.61
N THR A 373 -5.06 1.16 -3.67
CA THR A 373 -6.25 1.96 -3.32
C THR A 373 -5.87 3.30 -2.70
N LEU A 374 -4.80 3.36 -1.89
CA LEU A 374 -4.27 4.63 -1.38
C LEU A 374 -3.79 5.54 -2.52
N VAL A 375 -3.00 5.01 -3.44
CA VAL A 375 -2.48 5.79 -4.59
C VAL A 375 -3.63 6.28 -5.48
N HIS A 376 -4.63 5.44 -5.73
CA HIS A 376 -5.84 5.85 -6.45
C HIS A 376 -6.66 6.91 -5.69
N ALA A 377 -6.71 6.82 -4.37
CA ALA A 377 -7.37 7.85 -3.55
C ALA A 377 -6.65 9.20 -3.63
N VAL A 378 -5.31 9.21 -3.70
CA VAL A 378 -4.51 10.43 -3.96
C VAL A 378 -4.84 11.01 -5.33
N GLU A 379 -4.93 10.17 -6.37
CA GLU A 379 -5.34 10.59 -7.72
C GLU A 379 -6.72 11.28 -7.69
N LEU A 380 -7.71 10.64 -7.05
CA LEU A 380 -9.04 11.23 -6.87
C LEU A 380 -9.00 12.54 -6.09
N GLY A 381 -8.17 12.63 -5.07
CA GLY A 381 -7.94 13.87 -4.30
C GLY A 381 -7.41 15.00 -5.18
N ARG A 382 -6.42 14.72 -6.04
CA ARG A 382 -5.87 15.67 -7.02
C ARG A 382 -6.93 16.14 -8.03
N LYS A 383 -7.72 15.20 -8.57
CA LYS A 383 -8.83 15.51 -9.49
C LYS A 383 -9.89 16.40 -8.83
N ILE A 384 -10.27 16.10 -7.59
CA ILE A 384 -11.25 16.90 -6.83
C ILE A 384 -10.72 18.30 -6.57
N TYR A 385 -9.46 18.43 -6.16
CA TYR A 385 -8.84 19.73 -5.95
C TYR A 385 -8.79 20.58 -7.24
N SER A 386 -8.38 19.98 -8.36
CA SER A 386 -8.39 20.65 -9.67
C SER A 386 -9.76 21.18 -10.04
N LYS A 387 -10.83 20.40 -9.78
CA LYS A 387 -12.22 20.83 -9.98
C LYS A 387 -12.61 22.03 -9.09
N ILE A 388 -12.18 22.02 -7.81
CA ILE A 388 -12.42 23.13 -6.89
C ILE A 388 -11.74 24.40 -7.41
N VAL A 389 -10.49 24.31 -7.86
CA VAL A 389 -9.75 25.46 -8.44
C VAL A 389 -10.44 25.98 -9.69
N SER A 390 -10.89 25.09 -10.58
CA SER A 390 -11.62 25.44 -11.80
C SER A 390 -12.95 26.14 -11.47
N TYR A 391 -13.70 25.62 -10.51
CA TYR A 391 -14.94 26.24 -10.04
C TYR A 391 -14.71 27.64 -9.45
N VAL A 392 -13.70 27.78 -8.57
CA VAL A 392 -13.38 29.09 -7.97
C VAL A 392 -12.95 30.09 -9.04
N ARG A 393 -12.11 29.68 -10.00
CA ARG A 393 -11.69 30.51 -11.13
C ARG A 393 -12.89 31.01 -11.95
N TYR A 394 -13.78 30.08 -12.30
CA TYR A 394 -15.00 30.40 -13.02
C TYR A 394 -15.88 31.40 -12.25
N GLN A 395 -16.18 31.11 -10.99
CA GLN A 395 -17.07 31.94 -10.17
C GLN A 395 -16.51 33.35 -9.92
N MET A 396 -15.19 33.45 -9.62
CA MET A 396 -14.53 34.74 -9.40
C MET A 396 -14.45 35.57 -10.67
N SER A 397 -14.21 34.94 -11.83
CA SER A 397 -14.23 35.67 -13.12
C SER A 397 -15.61 36.22 -13.45
N GLN A 398 -16.68 35.47 -13.17
CA GLN A 398 -18.06 35.88 -13.35
C GLN A 398 -18.43 37.07 -12.42
N LEU A 399 -18.07 36.92 -11.13
CA LEU A 399 -18.31 38.00 -10.15
C LEU A 399 -17.63 39.29 -10.57
N LEU A 400 -16.35 39.21 -10.98
CA LEU A 400 -15.60 40.38 -11.43
C LEU A 400 -16.18 41.00 -12.71
N ALA A 401 -16.65 40.17 -13.66
CA ALA A 401 -17.32 40.67 -14.87
C ALA A 401 -18.55 41.49 -14.54
N LEU A 402 -19.41 41.02 -13.66
CA LEU A 402 -20.61 41.75 -13.23
C LEU A 402 -20.25 43.02 -12.45
N VAL A 403 -19.33 42.92 -11.47
CA VAL A 403 -18.92 44.11 -10.68
C VAL A 403 -18.35 45.19 -11.58
N LEU A 404 -17.45 44.84 -12.51
CA LEU A 404 -16.87 45.81 -13.45
C LEU A 404 -17.92 46.40 -14.39
N LEU A 405 -18.87 45.61 -14.88
CA LEU A 405 -19.96 46.05 -15.74
C LEU A 405 -20.85 47.08 -15.02
N PHE A 406 -21.28 46.77 -13.78
CA PHE A 406 -22.10 47.72 -13.00
C PHE A 406 -21.33 48.98 -12.63
N LEU A 407 -20.06 48.87 -12.22
CA LEU A 407 -19.22 50.03 -11.92
C LEU A 407 -19.06 50.94 -13.16
N ALA A 408 -18.82 50.34 -14.34
CA ALA A 408 -18.69 51.13 -15.58
C ALA A 408 -20.01 51.80 -15.96
N ALA A 409 -21.13 51.07 -15.91
CA ALA A 409 -22.46 51.64 -16.19
C ALA A 409 -22.77 52.82 -15.27
N THR A 410 -22.54 52.67 -13.97
CA THR A 410 -22.78 53.75 -12.99
C THR A 410 -21.81 54.92 -13.15
N ALA A 411 -20.49 54.67 -13.29
CA ALA A 411 -19.47 55.70 -13.35
C ALA A 411 -19.57 56.58 -14.62
N PHE A 412 -19.98 55.98 -15.74
CA PHE A 412 -20.11 56.66 -17.02
C PHE A 412 -21.57 56.97 -17.39
N SER A 413 -22.52 56.77 -16.46
CA SER A 413 -23.96 56.99 -16.68
C SER A 413 -24.51 56.29 -17.93
N ILE A 414 -23.95 55.09 -18.26
CA ILE A 414 -24.39 54.29 -19.41
C ILE A 414 -25.74 53.68 -19.06
N ASN A 415 -26.74 53.84 -19.94
CA ASN A 415 -28.10 53.36 -19.73
C ASN A 415 -28.66 53.80 -18.34
N ASP A 416 -28.54 55.13 -18.04
CA ASP A 416 -28.88 55.76 -16.75
C ASP A 416 -28.23 55.11 -15.51
N GLY A 417 -27.04 54.55 -15.68
CA GLY A 417 -26.29 53.89 -14.60
C GLY A 417 -26.73 52.48 -14.28
N VAL A 418 -27.65 51.91 -15.06
CA VAL A 418 -28.19 50.54 -14.81
C VAL A 418 -27.76 49.57 -15.88
N ALA A 419 -26.90 48.61 -15.53
CA ALA A 419 -26.38 47.60 -16.46
C ALA A 419 -27.39 46.46 -16.72
N MET A 420 -28.09 45.99 -15.71
CA MET A 420 -29.05 44.88 -15.75
C MET A 420 -30.08 45.03 -14.64
N THR A 421 -31.27 44.48 -14.83
CA THR A 421 -32.26 44.40 -13.76
C THR A 421 -31.86 43.37 -12.69
N PRO A 422 -32.34 43.51 -11.43
CA PRO A 422 -32.09 42.52 -10.39
C PRO A 422 -32.54 41.10 -10.78
N LEU A 423 -33.65 40.99 -11.52
CA LEU A 423 -34.17 39.70 -12.01
C LEU A 423 -33.22 39.06 -13.01
N MET A 424 -32.61 39.82 -13.92
CA MET A 424 -31.61 39.31 -14.88
C MET A 424 -30.39 38.80 -14.16
N VAL A 425 -29.88 39.52 -13.14
CA VAL A 425 -28.72 39.08 -12.33
C VAL A 425 -29.05 37.80 -11.56
N LEU A 426 -30.25 37.74 -10.99
CA LEU A 426 -30.72 36.55 -10.28
C LEU A 426 -30.80 35.32 -11.21
N PHE A 427 -31.43 35.52 -12.38
CA PHE A 427 -31.56 34.45 -13.39
C PHE A 427 -30.18 33.97 -13.88
N LEU A 428 -29.25 34.86 -14.12
CA LEU A 428 -27.89 34.55 -14.51
C LEU A 428 -27.19 33.68 -13.48
N ASN A 429 -27.24 34.06 -12.20
CA ASN A 429 -26.52 33.38 -11.13
C ASN A 429 -27.14 32.03 -10.78
N PHE A 430 -28.47 31.91 -10.76
CA PHE A 430 -29.13 30.65 -10.35
C PHE A 430 -29.32 29.66 -11.49
N PHE A 431 -29.64 30.14 -12.69
CA PHE A 431 -29.96 29.26 -13.81
C PHE A 431 -28.79 29.15 -14.79
N ILE A 432 -28.28 30.24 -15.33
CA ILE A 432 -27.27 30.20 -16.39
C ILE A 432 -25.92 29.68 -15.83
N ALA A 433 -25.46 30.26 -14.72
CA ALA A 433 -24.18 29.83 -14.11
C ALA A 433 -24.22 28.39 -13.54
N GLY A 434 -25.38 27.88 -13.23
CA GLY A 434 -25.56 26.52 -12.73
C GLY A 434 -25.14 25.43 -13.73
N PHE A 435 -25.49 25.57 -15.01
CA PHE A 435 -25.19 24.56 -16.03
C PHE A 435 -23.69 24.27 -16.20
N PRO A 436 -22.79 25.26 -16.36
CA PRO A 436 -21.36 25.00 -16.40
C PRO A 436 -20.81 24.33 -15.13
N VAL A 437 -21.33 24.70 -13.96
CA VAL A 437 -20.94 24.06 -12.68
C VAL A 437 -21.32 22.58 -12.67
N TRP A 438 -22.54 22.25 -13.12
CA TRP A 438 -22.93 20.84 -13.26
C TRP A 438 -22.02 20.08 -14.23
N ALA A 439 -21.68 20.68 -15.37
CA ALA A 439 -20.76 20.08 -16.33
C ALA A 439 -19.36 19.83 -15.71
N MET A 440 -18.83 20.78 -14.92
CA MET A 440 -17.55 20.63 -14.20
C MET A 440 -17.60 19.51 -13.16
N ILE A 441 -18.73 19.31 -12.48
CA ILE A 441 -18.89 18.24 -11.49
C ILE A 441 -18.83 16.86 -12.15
N VAL A 442 -19.50 16.72 -13.31
CA VAL A 442 -19.59 15.44 -14.04
C VAL A 442 -18.33 15.12 -14.85
N ASP A 443 -17.55 16.15 -15.23
CA ASP A 443 -16.29 15.97 -15.96
C ASP A 443 -15.38 14.95 -15.25
N PRO A 444 -14.79 13.96 -15.95
CA PRO A 444 -13.90 12.96 -15.33
C PRO A 444 -12.62 13.57 -14.72
N GLY A 445 -12.33 14.84 -15.06
CA GLY A 445 -11.11 15.53 -14.63
C GLY A 445 -9.93 15.27 -15.57
N ASP A 446 -8.78 15.83 -15.20
CA ASP A 446 -7.55 15.68 -15.95
C ASP A 446 -7.01 14.25 -15.80
N PRO A 447 -6.76 13.50 -16.90
CA PRO A 447 -6.17 12.16 -16.84
C PRO A 447 -4.70 12.19 -16.35
N ASP A 448 -3.97 13.29 -16.57
CA ASP A 448 -2.52 13.38 -16.36
C ASP A 448 -2.14 13.86 -14.95
N VAL A 449 -3.09 13.90 -14.01
CA VAL A 449 -2.82 14.40 -12.64
C VAL A 449 -1.73 13.64 -11.89
N MET A 450 -1.47 12.38 -12.29
CA MET A 450 -0.42 11.54 -11.71
C MET A 450 0.90 11.58 -12.50
N ASP A 451 1.00 12.40 -13.53
CA ASP A 451 2.24 12.66 -14.26
C ASP A 451 2.90 13.98 -13.83
N HIS A 452 2.29 14.66 -12.86
CA HIS A 452 2.78 15.91 -12.29
C HIS A 452 3.14 15.76 -10.81
N PRO A 453 4.16 16.50 -10.31
CA PRO A 453 4.52 16.49 -8.91
C PRO A 453 3.37 17.03 -8.03
N PRO A 454 3.36 16.72 -6.72
CA PRO A 454 2.40 17.28 -5.78
C PRO A 454 2.44 18.81 -5.78
N ARG A 455 1.27 19.43 -5.60
CA ARG A 455 1.22 20.88 -5.43
C ARG A 455 1.93 21.32 -4.16
N ASP A 456 2.56 22.49 -4.20
CA ASP A 456 3.07 23.13 -2.98
C ASP A 456 1.87 23.56 -2.09
N PRO A 457 1.74 23.02 -0.87
CA PRO A 457 0.64 23.36 0.04
C PRO A 457 0.63 24.84 0.46
N LYS A 458 1.76 25.53 0.34
CA LYS A 458 1.87 26.98 0.64
C LYS A 458 1.24 27.86 -0.43
N VAL A 459 1.01 27.32 -1.64
CA VAL A 459 0.38 28.07 -2.72
C VAL A 459 -1.13 28.05 -2.55
N THR A 460 -1.69 29.18 -2.16
CA THR A 460 -3.14 29.35 -1.98
C THR A 460 -3.87 29.42 -3.32
N ILE A 461 -5.15 29.07 -3.35
CA ILE A 461 -6.03 29.19 -4.52
C ILE A 461 -6.09 30.66 -4.99
N THR A 462 -5.97 31.61 -4.06
CA THR A 462 -6.01 33.05 -4.29
C THR A 462 -4.64 33.68 -4.53
N ASN A 463 -3.69 32.94 -5.12
CA ASN A 463 -2.38 33.49 -5.44
C ASN A 463 -2.45 34.59 -6.52
N ARG A 464 -1.41 35.43 -6.62
CA ARG A 464 -1.37 36.60 -7.54
C ARG A 464 -1.65 36.21 -9.00
N ARG A 465 -1.17 35.05 -9.46
CA ARG A 465 -1.41 34.56 -10.83
C ARG A 465 -2.88 34.16 -11.05
N ALA A 466 -3.50 33.55 -10.07
CA ALA A 466 -4.92 33.21 -10.14
C ALA A 466 -5.77 34.46 -10.18
N VAL A 467 -5.54 35.42 -9.28
CA VAL A 467 -6.27 36.69 -9.23
C VAL A 467 -6.10 37.49 -10.53
N SER A 468 -4.89 37.59 -11.08
CA SER A 468 -4.67 38.30 -12.36
C SER A 468 -5.43 37.66 -13.52
N ARG A 469 -5.53 36.34 -13.57
CA ARG A 469 -6.35 35.61 -14.56
C ARG A 469 -7.85 35.90 -14.37
N TRP A 470 -8.33 35.91 -13.13
CA TRP A 470 -9.74 36.24 -12.83
C TRP A 470 -10.09 37.66 -13.29
N VAL A 471 -9.20 38.60 -13.00
CA VAL A 471 -9.38 40.01 -13.45
C VAL A 471 -9.36 40.06 -14.97
N LEU A 472 -8.44 39.40 -15.64
CA LEU A 472 -8.38 39.37 -17.10
C LEU A 472 -9.67 38.81 -17.71
N TYR A 473 -10.10 37.64 -17.31
CA TYR A 473 -11.32 37.04 -17.85
C TYR A 473 -12.57 37.83 -17.52
N GLY A 474 -12.67 38.35 -16.29
CA GLY A 474 -13.77 39.21 -15.88
C GLY A 474 -13.81 40.52 -16.65
N SER A 475 -12.66 41.13 -16.89
CA SER A 475 -12.57 42.39 -17.69
C SER A 475 -12.96 42.15 -19.15
N VAL A 476 -12.48 41.09 -19.79
CA VAL A 476 -12.85 40.77 -21.17
C VAL A 476 -14.35 40.54 -21.30
N LEU A 477 -14.96 39.81 -20.41
CA LEU A 477 -16.39 39.54 -20.43
C LEU A 477 -17.20 40.80 -20.13
N SER A 478 -16.76 41.63 -19.18
CA SER A 478 -17.39 42.94 -18.89
C SER A 478 -17.32 43.87 -20.09
N LEU A 479 -16.14 44.02 -20.73
CA LEU A 479 -15.96 44.84 -21.91
C LEU A 479 -16.85 44.37 -23.09
N ALA A 480 -16.94 43.05 -23.29
CA ALA A 480 -17.82 42.50 -24.32
C ALA A 480 -19.30 42.85 -24.07
N ALA A 481 -19.74 42.86 -22.82
CA ALA A 481 -21.11 43.20 -22.45
C ALA A 481 -21.37 44.72 -22.47
N LEU A 482 -20.34 45.55 -22.27
CA LEU A 482 -20.46 47.01 -22.40
C LEU A 482 -20.73 47.45 -23.84
N VAL A 483 -20.22 46.72 -24.85
CA VAL A 483 -20.45 47.08 -26.27
C VAL A 483 -21.94 47.24 -26.59
N PRO A 484 -22.80 46.25 -26.40
CA PRO A 484 -24.21 46.39 -26.68
C PRO A 484 -24.91 47.35 -25.69
N LEU A 485 -24.40 47.50 -24.47
CA LEU A 485 -24.99 48.41 -23.51
C LEU A 485 -24.77 49.87 -23.91
N VAL A 486 -23.63 50.19 -24.55
CA VAL A 486 -23.31 51.55 -25.05
C VAL A 486 -23.87 51.81 -26.44
N ALA A 487 -23.82 50.82 -27.35
CA ALA A 487 -24.18 51.01 -28.76
C ALA A 487 -25.61 50.57 -29.09
N GLY A 488 -26.31 50.00 -28.15
CA GLY A 488 -27.69 49.51 -28.35
C GLY A 488 -28.72 50.65 -28.24
N PRO A 489 -29.98 50.38 -28.61
CA PRO A 489 -31.05 51.35 -28.51
C PRO A 489 -31.31 51.77 -27.05
N ASP A 490 -31.26 53.03 -26.76
CA ASP A 490 -31.35 53.60 -25.42
C ASP A 490 -32.79 54.09 -25.13
N GLU A 491 -33.70 53.12 -24.93
CA GLU A 491 -35.07 53.41 -24.51
C GLU A 491 -35.35 52.71 -23.17
N LEU A 492 -35.12 53.46 -22.08
CA LEU A 492 -35.58 53.03 -20.75
C LEU A 492 -37.10 53.11 -20.67
N GLN A 493 -37.75 51.97 -20.60
CA GLN A 493 -39.16 51.90 -20.19
C GLN A 493 -39.22 51.55 -18.69
N VAL A 494 -40.07 52.27 -17.94
CA VAL A 494 -40.15 52.13 -16.47
C VAL A 494 -40.45 50.71 -16.01
N ASP A 495 -41.14 49.89 -16.82
CA ASP A 495 -41.57 48.53 -16.48
C ASP A 495 -40.90 47.40 -17.29
N ARG A 496 -39.96 47.69 -18.20
CA ARG A 496 -39.33 46.70 -19.06
C ARG A 496 -37.82 46.96 -19.22
N PRO A 497 -37.02 45.89 -19.29
CA PRO A 497 -35.61 46.07 -19.60
C PRO A 497 -35.44 46.67 -21.01
N SER A 498 -34.47 47.59 -21.19
CA SER A 498 -34.13 48.12 -22.50
C SER A 498 -33.55 47.00 -23.41
N ALA A 499 -33.57 47.24 -24.74
CA ALA A 499 -32.96 46.32 -25.67
C ALA A 499 -31.45 46.17 -25.43
N SER A 500 -30.75 47.27 -25.08
CA SER A 500 -29.33 47.27 -24.71
C SER A 500 -29.04 46.44 -23.47
N MET A 501 -29.86 46.54 -22.42
CA MET A 501 -29.75 45.68 -21.23
C MET A 501 -29.96 44.20 -21.57
N THR A 502 -30.93 43.90 -22.41
CA THR A 502 -31.21 42.53 -22.83
C THR A 502 -30.05 41.97 -23.66
N MET A 503 -29.47 42.75 -24.56
CA MET A 503 -28.30 42.36 -25.35
C MET A 503 -27.07 42.16 -24.45
N ALA A 504 -26.80 43.04 -23.50
CA ALA A 504 -25.74 42.87 -22.53
C ALA A 504 -25.92 41.60 -21.66
N PHE A 505 -27.15 41.35 -21.22
CA PHE A 505 -27.49 40.11 -20.50
C PHE A 505 -27.20 38.87 -21.34
N VAL A 506 -27.58 38.85 -22.63
CA VAL A 506 -27.29 37.70 -23.52
C VAL A 506 -25.79 37.50 -23.69
N VAL A 507 -25.00 38.59 -23.86
CA VAL A 507 -23.54 38.48 -23.95
C VAL A 507 -22.93 37.89 -22.68
N ILE A 508 -23.34 38.34 -21.49
CA ILE A 508 -22.88 37.76 -20.23
C ILE A 508 -23.33 36.30 -20.09
N ALA A 509 -24.57 35.97 -20.43
CA ALA A 509 -25.10 34.62 -20.34
C ALA A 509 -24.32 33.65 -21.22
N LEU A 510 -24.12 33.96 -22.50
CA LEU A 510 -23.31 33.15 -23.41
C LEU A 510 -21.86 33.07 -22.96
N GLY A 511 -21.25 34.22 -22.58
CA GLY A 511 -19.89 34.27 -22.06
C GLY A 511 -19.72 33.43 -20.80
N THR A 512 -20.72 33.36 -19.92
CA THR A 512 -20.76 32.47 -18.75
C THR A 512 -20.69 31.02 -19.16
N VAL A 513 -21.51 30.59 -20.12
CA VAL A 513 -21.51 29.21 -20.60
C VAL A 513 -20.18 28.86 -21.25
N PHE A 514 -19.66 29.70 -22.16
CA PHE A 514 -18.37 29.46 -22.82
C PHE A 514 -17.20 29.47 -21.82
N SER A 515 -17.20 30.38 -20.85
CA SER A 515 -16.19 30.44 -19.79
C SER A 515 -16.17 29.11 -18.99
N GLY A 516 -17.33 28.54 -18.71
CA GLY A 516 -17.44 27.25 -18.03
C GLY A 516 -16.78 26.11 -18.82
N LEU A 517 -16.98 26.07 -20.14
CA LEU A 517 -16.35 25.07 -21.02
C LEU A 517 -14.82 25.24 -21.09
N VAL A 518 -14.33 26.48 -21.18
CA VAL A 518 -12.89 26.78 -21.28
C VAL A 518 -12.18 26.57 -19.94
N MET A 519 -12.84 26.89 -18.81
CA MET A 519 -12.25 26.86 -17.47
C MET A 519 -12.35 25.49 -16.76
N ARG A 520 -12.95 24.48 -17.37
CA ARG A 520 -13.13 23.16 -16.76
C ARG A 520 -11.81 22.46 -16.41
N ARG A 521 -10.74 22.75 -17.11
CA ARG A 521 -9.38 22.23 -16.88
C ARG A 521 -8.35 23.35 -16.81
N GLU A 522 -7.23 23.11 -16.13
CA GLU A 522 -6.10 24.04 -16.21
C GLU A 522 -5.31 23.83 -17.50
N PRO A 523 -4.95 24.92 -18.22
CA PRO A 523 -4.11 24.80 -19.39
C PRO A 523 -2.68 24.40 -18.97
N THR A 524 -2.24 23.24 -19.39
CA THR A 524 -0.88 22.72 -19.14
C THR A 524 0.16 23.34 -20.09
N SER A 525 -0.26 23.89 -21.22
CA SER A 525 0.61 24.38 -22.31
C SER A 525 0.32 25.83 -22.77
N GLY A 526 -0.34 26.65 -21.97
CA GLY A 526 -0.67 28.03 -22.33
C GLY A 526 -1.86 28.19 -23.31
N LEU A 527 -2.27 27.15 -24.00
CA LEU A 527 -3.47 27.09 -24.80
C LEU A 527 -4.62 26.45 -24.01
N ALA A 528 -5.84 26.88 -24.23
CA ALA A 528 -7.01 26.28 -23.61
C ALA A 528 -7.09 24.78 -23.97
N PRO A 529 -7.48 23.92 -23.02
CA PRO A 529 -7.67 22.49 -23.31
C PRO A 529 -8.74 22.31 -24.40
N PRO A 530 -8.69 21.21 -25.16
CA PRO A 530 -9.66 20.97 -26.22
C PRO A 530 -11.09 20.97 -25.65
N ILE A 531 -12.00 21.60 -26.37
CA ILE A 531 -13.42 21.73 -25.96
C ILE A 531 -14.13 20.38 -26.02
N ILE A 532 -13.61 19.47 -26.85
CA ILE A 532 -14.12 18.09 -27.01
C ILE A 532 -13.03 17.14 -26.52
N PRO A 533 -13.40 16.08 -25.73
CA PRO A 533 -12.42 15.14 -25.19
C PRO A 533 -11.68 14.36 -26.25
#